data_b9442e507648481a1724e71d56174175
#
_entry.id   b9442e507648481a1724e71d56174175
#
_cell.length_a   1.000
_cell.length_b   1.000
_cell.length_c   1.000
_cell.angle_alpha   90.00
_cell.angle_beta   90.00
_cell.angle_gamma   90.00
#
_symmetry.space_group_name_H-M   'P 1'
#
loop_
_entity.id
_entity.type
_entity.pdbx_description
1 polymer ?
#
loop_
_entity_poly.entity_id
_entity_poly.type
_entity_poly.pdbx_seq_one_letter_code
_entity_poly.pdbx_strand_id
1 'polypeptide(L)'
;MFSRKILSLCIALFWLCAAVPQMAFAEYPEHPVTVYHPFEPTPYDALSKVYNAEMSKILGVPFVFEYGMMGKAAKATLNGKPDGYTVYFAAMGPMVLKPNMVGPSASPKDFRAVGRATLLPILFVANKNAPFKTFEEFKAYAKAHPGKARIGITNAPSSLQIGMTHLIKDLAKLDVQLVEQPDGPVRGTIDCLIGDTDALISHPPDIMRYIKRGDFVPLATFAPERLAMLPDVPTLRELGYDFSQTSWRVLVVNKDTPDAIVEKLAKASERALNSPAMKKSAEENYEILAAPERGRCLPPVRV
;
A
#
# COMPACT_ATOMS: atom_id res chain seq x y z
N MET A 1 6.80 38.77 -67.41
CA MET A 1 6.30 37.39 -67.59
C MET A 1 7.00 36.45 -66.63
N PHE A 2 7.18 36.88 -65.33
CA PHE A 2 7.98 36.15 -64.32
C PHE A 2 7.22 35.82 -63.01
N SER A 3 5.92 36.03 -62.99
CA SER A 3 5.20 35.99 -61.67
C SER A 3 4.33 34.75 -61.41
N ARG A 4 3.97 33.95 -62.44
CA ARG A 4 3.00 32.85 -62.23
C ARG A 4 3.61 31.49 -61.83
N LYS A 5 4.85 31.22 -62.18
CA LYS A 5 5.52 29.94 -61.88
C LYS A 5 6.07 29.88 -60.46
N ILE A 6 6.43 31.03 -59.86
CA ILE A 6 6.92 31.07 -58.47
C ILE A 6 5.76 30.89 -57.47
N LEU A 7 4.60 31.44 -57.78
CA LEU A 7 3.40 31.32 -56.91
C LEU A 7 2.88 29.88 -56.84
N SER A 8 2.95 29.12 -57.95
CA SER A 8 2.53 27.69 -57.95
C SER A 8 3.50 26.80 -57.20
N LEU A 9 4.80 27.12 -57.14
CA LEU A 9 5.79 26.35 -56.42
C LEU A 9 5.67 26.54 -54.88
N CYS A 10 5.35 27.75 -54.43
CA CYS A 10 5.14 28.06 -53.03
C CYS A 10 3.85 27.41 -52.48
N ILE A 11 2.79 27.31 -53.29
CA ILE A 11 1.54 26.64 -52.88
C ILE A 11 1.73 25.13 -52.78
N ALA A 12 2.53 24.52 -53.68
CA ALA A 12 2.84 23.10 -53.62
C ALA A 12 3.72 22.72 -52.40
N LEU A 13 4.66 23.59 -51.96
CA LEU A 13 5.46 23.38 -50.78
C LEU A 13 4.62 23.56 -49.48
N PHE A 14 3.60 24.41 -49.49
CA PHE A 14 2.75 24.62 -48.32
C PHE A 14 1.81 23.45 -48.05
N TRP A 15 1.42 22.68 -49.07
CA TRP A 15 0.62 21.47 -48.93
C TRP A 15 1.43 20.23 -48.53
N LEU A 16 2.76 20.22 -48.70
CA LEU A 16 3.63 19.11 -48.33
C LEU A 16 4.00 19.15 -46.81
N CYS A 17 3.90 20.33 -46.16
CA CYS A 17 4.17 20.47 -44.74
C CYS A 17 2.95 20.15 -43.82
N ALA A 18 1.76 19.89 -44.38
CA ALA A 18 0.54 19.61 -43.58
C ALA A 18 0.27 18.14 -43.34
N ALA A 19 1.09 17.23 -43.85
CA ALA A 19 1.05 15.80 -43.52
C ALA A 19 2.10 15.47 -42.47
N VAL A 20 2.03 16.11 -41.31
CA VAL A 20 2.56 15.49 -40.08
C VAL A 20 1.70 14.26 -39.85
N PRO A 21 2.21 13.03 -39.93
CA PRO A 21 1.44 11.89 -39.53
C PRO A 21 1.08 12.17 -38.07
N GLN A 22 -0.20 12.44 -37.77
CA GLN A 22 -0.71 12.19 -36.44
C GLN A 22 -0.41 10.72 -36.24
N MET A 23 0.67 10.43 -35.51
CA MET A 23 0.81 9.12 -34.89
C MET A 23 -0.47 8.98 -34.06
N ALA A 24 -1.45 8.28 -34.59
CA ALA A 24 -2.53 7.72 -33.85
C ALA A 24 -1.81 6.83 -32.83
N PHE A 25 -1.59 7.35 -31.63
CA PHE A 25 -1.22 6.51 -30.51
C PHE A 25 -2.33 5.48 -30.46
N ALA A 26 -1.99 4.24 -30.79
CA ALA A 26 -2.88 3.11 -30.60
C ALA A 26 -3.58 3.29 -29.26
N GLU A 27 -4.90 3.06 -29.21
CA GLU A 27 -5.71 3.46 -28.07
C GLU A 27 -5.35 2.57 -26.86
N TYR A 28 -4.31 2.99 -26.10
CA TYR A 28 -3.92 2.30 -24.87
C TYR A 28 -5.14 2.11 -23.95
N PRO A 29 -5.34 0.92 -23.33
CA PRO A 29 -4.65 -0.33 -23.60
C PRO A 29 -5.37 -1.17 -24.69
N GLU A 30 -4.60 -1.87 -25.54
CA GLU A 30 -5.11 -2.78 -26.59
C GLU A 30 -4.96 -4.26 -26.23
N HIS A 31 -4.13 -4.58 -25.22
CA HIS A 31 -3.86 -5.95 -24.78
C HIS A 31 -3.70 -6.01 -23.24
N PRO A 32 -3.59 -7.22 -22.65
CA PRO A 32 -3.51 -7.37 -21.19
C PRO A 32 -2.39 -6.56 -20.55
N VAL A 33 -2.68 -6.01 -19.36
CA VAL A 33 -1.72 -5.31 -18.51
C VAL A 33 -1.25 -6.27 -17.40
N THR A 34 0.05 -6.45 -17.29
CA THR A 34 0.66 -7.25 -16.22
C THR A 34 0.83 -6.41 -14.97
N VAL A 35 0.30 -6.91 -13.86
CA VAL A 35 0.37 -6.27 -12.54
C VAL A 35 1.28 -7.09 -11.64
N TYR A 36 2.48 -6.62 -11.39
CA TYR A 36 3.38 -7.29 -10.45
C TYR A 36 2.95 -7.06 -9.01
N HIS A 37 2.70 -8.15 -8.30
CA HIS A 37 2.33 -8.14 -6.88
C HIS A 37 3.50 -8.67 -6.04
N PRO A 38 3.93 -7.95 -4.97
CA PRO A 38 5.15 -8.31 -4.25
C PRO A 38 4.98 -9.56 -3.37
N PHE A 39 3.77 -9.90 -2.99
CA PHE A 39 3.47 -10.99 -2.07
C PHE A 39 2.88 -12.20 -2.80
N GLU A 40 2.94 -13.38 -2.16
CA GLU A 40 2.21 -14.57 -2.62
C GLU A 40 0.70 -14.38 -2.48
N PRO A 41 -0.11 -15.13 -3.24
CA PRO A 41 -1.56 -15.09 -3.10
C PRO A 41 -1.98 -15.51 -1.69
N THR A 42 -2.74 -14.66 -1.03
CA THR A 42 -3.28 -14.93 0.30
C THR A 42 -4.79 -14.63 0.32
N PRO A 43 -5.54 -15.14 1.33
CA PRO A 43 -6.91 -14.69 1.54
C PRO A 43 -7.04 -13.16 1.69
N TYR A 44 -5.98 -12.49 2.14
CA TYR A 44 -5.92 -11.03 2.34
C TYR A 44 -5.76 -10.22 1.05
N ASP A 45 -5.61 -10.89 -0.11
CA ASP A 45 -5.60 -10.24 -1.43
C ASP A 45 -6.99 -10.01 -2.02
N ALA A 46 -8.06 -10.29 -1.26
CA ALA A 46 -9.43 -10.18 -1.76
C ALA A 46 -9.69 -8.80 -2.37
N LEU A 47 -9.31 -7.72 -1.69
CA LEU A 47 -9.48 -6.37 -2.19
C LEU A 47 -8.65 -6.10 -3.44
N SER A 48 -7.39 -6.55 -3.49
CA SER A 48 -6.52 -6.39 -4.66
C SER A 48 -7.08 -7.11 -5.89
N LYS A 49 -7.67 -8.29 -5.70
CA LYS A 49 -8.34 -9.05 -6.79
C LYS A 49 -9.58 -8.30 -7.31
N VAL A 50 -10.40 -7.74 -6.42
CA VAL A 50 -11.56 -6.93 -6.80
C VAL A 50 -11.09 -5.68 -7.55
N TYR A 51 -10.04 -5.01 -7.06
CA TYR A 51 -9.45 -3.85 -7.74
C TYR A 51 -9.01 -4.17 -9.18
N ASN A 52 -8.28 -5.27 -9.37
CA ASN A 52 -7.86 -5.71 -10.71
C ASN A 52 -9.05 -6.05 -11.62
N ALA A 53 -10.08 -6.70 -11.08
CA ALA A 53 -11.29 -7.02 -11.83
C ALA A 53 -12.02 -5.74 -12.29
N GLU A 54 -12.13 -4.74 -11.41
CA GLU A 54 -12.75 -3.45 -11.76
C GLU A 54 -11.90 -2.68 -12.76
N MET A 55 -10.56 -2.66 -12.61
CA MET A 55 -9.65 -2.07 -13.61
C MET A 55 -9.83 -2.73 -14.97
N SER A 56 -9.91 -4.08 -15.01
CA SER A 56 -10.14 -4.83 -16.25
C SER A 56 -11.44 -4.45 -16.93
N LYS A 57 -12.55 -4.34 -16.18
CA LYS A 57 -13.84 -3.90 -16.71
C LYS A 57 -13.81 -2.49 -17.28
N ILE A 58 -13.15 -1.56 -16.57
CA ILE A 58 -13.11 -0.14 -16.93
C ILE A 58 -12.26 0.10 -18.16
N LEU A 59 -11.14 -0.62 -18.29
CA LEU A 59 -10.19 -0.45 -19.37
C LEU A 59 -10.45 -1.37 -20.57
N GLY A 60 -11.32 -2.37 -20.42
CA GLY A 60 -11.70 -3.28 -21.50
C GLY A 60 -10.65 -4.34 -21.83
N VAL A 61 -9.58 -4.47 -21.03
CA VAL A 61 -8.53 -5.47 -21.19
C VAL A 61 -8.23 -6.13 -19.85
N PRO A 62 -7.72 -7.38 -19.84
CA PRO A 62 -7.34 -8.05 -18.61
C PRO A 62 -6.22 -7.32 -17.86
N PHE A 63 -6.40 -7.12 -16.55
CA PHE A 63 -5.36 -6.80 -15.58
C PHE A 63 -4.97 -8.08 -14.86
N VAL A 64 -3.77 -8.60 -15.11
CA VAL A 64 -3.35 -9.93 -14.66
C VAL A 64 -2.26 -9.81 -13.61
N PHE A 65 -2.49 -10.37 -12.42
CA PHE A 65 -1.47 -10.43 -11.38
C PHE A 65 -0.40 -11.47 -11.66
N GLU A 66 0.87 -11.06 -11.52
CA GLU A 66 2.00 -11.94 -11.26
C GLU A 66 2.41 -11.78 -9.79
N TYR A 67 2.22 -12.85 -9.02
CA TYR A 67 2.47 -12.90 -7.59
C TYR A 67 3.90 -13.34 -7.23
N GLY A 68 4.25 -13.22 -5.94
CA GLY A 68 5.54 -13.70 -5.43
C GLY A 68 6.73 -12.86 -5.87
N MET A 69 6.49 -11.68 -6.37
CA MET A 69 7.54 -10.83 -6.97
C MET A 69 8.27 -9.96 -5.94
N MET A 70 8.26 -10.33 -4.64
CA MET A 70 8.95 -9.57 -3.59
C MET A 70 10.44 -9.36 -3.95
N GLY A 71 10.84 -8.09 -4.01
CA GLY A 71 12.19 -7.70 -4.42
C GLY A 71 12.47 -7.77 -5.94
N LYS A 72 11.57 -8.34 -6.74
CA LYS A 72 11.68 -8.40 -8.21
C LYS A 72 10.68 -7.49 -8.91
N ALA A 73 9.48 -7.27 -8.34
CA ALA A 73 8.42 -6.48 -8.95
C ALA A 73 8.87 -5.08 -9.36
N ALA A 74 9.58 -4.38 -8.49
CA ALA A 74 10.14 -3.07 -8.78
C ALA A 74 11.09 -3.10 -9.99
N LYS A 75 12.04 -4.05 -10.01
CA LYS A 75 12.99 -4.21 -11.13
C LYS A 75 12.29 -4.61 -12.43
N ALA A 76 11.30 -5.51 -12.35
CA ALA A 76 10.54 -5.94 -13.53
C ALA A 76 9.79 -4.75 -14.17
N THR A 77 9.19 -3.89 -13.35
CA THR A 77 8.51 -2.67 -13.83
C THR A 77 9.49 -1.66 -14.42
N LEU A 78 10.69 -1.50 -13.83
CA LEU A 78 11.69 -0.56 -14.34
C LEU A 78 12.38 -1.05 -15.61
N ASN A 79 12.60 -2.36 -15.74
CA ASN A 79 13.21 -2.97 -16.92
C ASN A 79 12.21 -3.18 -18.05
N GLY A 80 10.90 -3.11 -17.77
CA GLY A 80 9.85 -3.15 -18.76
C GLY A 80 9.83 -1.87 -19.61
N LYS A 81 9.15 -1.93 -20.76
CA LYS A 81 8.90 -0.72 -21.56
C LYS A 81 8.02 0.26 -20.77
N PRO A 82 8.29 1.57 -20.85
CA PRO A 82 7.47 2.58 -20.18
C PRO A 82 6.17 2.87 -20.96
N ASP A 83 5.47 1.83 -21.38
CA ASP A 83 4.26 1.87 -22.20
C ASP A 83 2.97 1.60 -21.43
N GLY A 84 3.08 1.46 -20.11
CA GLY A 84 1.93 1.25 -19.22
C GLY A 84 1.43 -0.19 -19.13
N TYR A 85 1.98 -1.14 -19.87
CA TYR A 85 1.56 -2.55 -19.81
C TYR A 85 2.23 -3.37 -18.71
N THR A 86 3.23 -2.78 -18.06
CA THR A 86 3.88 -3.34 -16.89
C THR A 86 3.70 -2.40 -15.72
N VAL A 87 2.89 -2.79 -14.75
CA VAL A 87 2.60 -1.98 -13.57
C VAL A 87 2.97 -2.74 -12.29
N TYR A 88 3.23 -2.00 -11.22
CA TYR A 88 3.58 -2.57 -9.93
C TYR A 88 2.53 -2.16 -8.89
N PHE A 89 1.85 -3.13 -8.29
CA PHE A 89 0.97 -2.91 -7.16
C PHE A 89 1.81 -2.89 -5.88
N ALA A 90 2.42 -1.74 -5.65
CA ALA A 90 3.43 -1.53 -4.63
C ALA A 90 2.84 -1.46 -3.22
N ALA A 91 3.62 -1.92 -2.25
CA ALA A 91 3.35 -1.77 -0.84
C ALA A 91 4.54 -1.08 -0.13
N MET A 92 4.28 -0.48 1.02
CA MET A 92 5.27 0.30 1.78
C MET A 92 6.55 -0.50 2.08
N GLY A 93 6.41 -1.75 2.53
CA GLY A 93 7.55 -2.60 2.87
C GLY A 93 8.51 -2.82 1.69
N PRO A 94 8.05 -3.46 0.60
CA PRO A 94 8.89 -3.75 -0.57
C PRO A 94 9.39 -2.50 -1.30
N MET A 95 8.62 -1.42 -1.33
CA MET A 95 8.95 -0.24 -2.13
C MET A 95 9.83 0.77 -1.38
N VAL A 96 9.63 0.92 -0.08
CA VAL A 96 10.30 1.95 0.73
C VAL A 96 11.25 1.34 1.76
N LEU A 97 10.75 0.42 2.60
CA LEU A 97 11.54 -0.06 3.74
C LEU A 97 12.68 -0.96 3.29
N LYS A 98 12.41 -1.94 2.44
CA LYS A 98 13.43 -2.88 1.97
C LYS A 98 14.61 -2.21 1.26
N PRO A 99 14.42 -1.28 0.29
CA PRO A 99 15.53 -0.58 -0.34
C PRO A 99 16.39 0.23 0.63
N ASN A 100 15.77 0.83 1.65
CA ASN A 100 16.50 1.65 2.63
C ASN A 100 17.25 0.83 3.69
N MET A 101 16.81 -0.41 3.97
CA MET A 101 17.39 -1.26 5.01
C MET A 101 18.37 -2.29 4.47
N VAL A 102 18.15 -2.81 3.27
CA VAL A 102 18.90 -3.96 2.71
C VAL A 102 19.78 -3.55 1.51
N GLY A 103 19.60 -2.31 1.05
CA GLY A 103 20.33 -1.75 -0.10
C GLY A 103 19.43 -1.47 -1.31
N PRO A 104 19.86 -0.54 -2.17
CA PRO A 104 19.02 -0.01 -3.24
C PRO A 104 18.75 -1.05 -4.32
N SER A 105 17.51 -1.49 -4.44
CA SER A 105 17.04 -2.27 -5.59
C SER A 105 16.24 -1.41 -6.57
N ALA A 106 15.57 -0.37 -6.08
CA ALA A 106 14.83 0.66 -6.81
C ALA A 106 14.49 1.78 -5.81
N SER A 107 14.37 3.00 -6.29
CA SER A 107 13.95 4.16 -5.49
C SER A 107 12.49 4.49 -5.79
N PRO A 108 11.69 4.99 -4.83
CA PRO A 108 10.38 5.55 -5.12
C PRO A 108 10.39 6.61 -6.24
N LYS A 109 11.52 7.31 -6.44
CA LYS A 109 11.71 8.32 -7.50
C LYS A 109 11.77 7.74 -8.91
N ASP A 110 11.99 6.43 -9.04
CA ASP A 110 12.04 5.74 -10.33
C ASP A 110 10.64 5.38 -10.85
N PHE A 111 9.60 5.69 -10.08
CA PHE A 111 8.21 5.37 -10.38
C PHE A 111 7.33 6.62 -10.41
N ARG A 112 6.24 6.52 -11.16
CA ARG A 112 5.10 7.44 -11.10
C ARG A 112 3.91 6.74 -10.45
N ALA A 113 3.31 7.39 -9.47
CA ALA A 113 2.08 6.90 -8.87
C ALA A 113 0.91 7.10 -9.85
N VAL A 114 0.19 6.02 -10.10
CA VAL A 114 -1.09 6.03 -10.81
C VAL A 114 -2.20 6.43 -9.82
N GLY A 115 -2.19 5.81 -8.63
CA GLY A 115 -3.14 6.11 -7.58
C GLY A 115 -2.90 5.23 -6.37
N ARG A 116 -3.14 5.79 -5.19
CA ARG A 116 -3.15 5.02 -3.94
C ARG A 116 -4.46 4.23 -3.89
N ALA A 117 -4.36 2.91 -3.73
CA ALA A 117 -5.53 2.03 -3.71
C ALA A 117 -6.10 1.94 -2.29
N THR A 118 -5.26 1.61 -1.31
CA THR A 118 -5.73 1.41 0.06
C THR A 118 -4.77 1.95 1.11
N LEU A 119 -5.35 2.26 2.27
CA LEU A 119 -4.66 2.45 3.53
C LEU A 119 -4.98 1.24 4.42
N LEU A 120 -3.95 0.68 5.04
CA LEU A 120 -4.10 -0.38 6.03
C LEU A 120 -3.70 0.21 7.39
N PRO A 121 -4.68 0.47 8.25
CA PRO A 121 -4.41 0.88 9.62
C PRO A 121 -3.58 -0.18 10.34
N ILE A 122 -2.88 0.23 11.38
CA ILE A 122 -2.12 -0.64 12.25
C ILE A 122 -2.78 -0.62 13.62
N LEU A 123 -3.00 -1.80 14.18
CA LEU A 123 -3.59 -2.00 15.51
C LEU A 123 -2.59 -2.69 16.44
N PHE A 124 -2.51 -2.21 17.65
CA PHE A 124 -1.88 -2.89 18.77
C PHE A 124 -2.98 -3.52 19.62
N VAL A 125 -2.94 -4.84 19.76
CA VAL A 125 -3.96 -5.60 20.47
C VAL A 125 -3.34 -6.54 21.49
N ALA A 126 -4.04 -6.79 22.60
CA ALA A 126 -3.67 -7.77 23.63
C ALA A 126 -4.48 -9.06 23.48
N ASN A 127 -3.91 -10.18 23.88
CA ASN A 127 -4.66 -11.39 24.16
C ASN A 127 -5.67 -11.13 25.30
N LYS A 128 -6.88 -11.71 25.23
CA LYS A 128 -7.91 -11.57 26.28
C LYS A 128 -7.43 -11.98 27.68
N ASN A 129 -6.44 -12.86 27.78
CA ASN A 129 -5.87 -13.33 29.05
C ASN A 129 -4.62 -12.54 29.48
N ALA A 130 -4.15 -11.57 28.66
CA ALA A 130 -3.02 -10.70 29.04
C ALA A 130 -3.33 -9.92 30.32
N PRO A 131 -2.32 -9.57 31.12
CA PRO A 131 -2.51 -8.85 32.40
C PRO A 131 -2.88 -7.38 32.23
N PHE A 132 -3.20 -6.93 31.01
CA PHE A 132 -3.57 -5.57 30.65
C PHE A 132 -4.65 -5.58 29.56
N LYS A 133 -5.59 -4.62 29.65
CA LYS A 133 -6.72 -4.47 28.72
C LYS A 133 -6.81 -3.08 28.09
N THR A 134 -5.97 -2.15 28.54
CA THR A 134 -5.82 -0.80 27.98
C THR A 134 -4.35 -0.52 27.72
N PHE A 135 -4.07 0.50 26.91
CA PHE A 135 -2.68 0.92 26.67
C PHE A 135 -2.01 1.43 27.96
N GLU A 136 -2.74 2.13 28.81
CA GLU A 136 -2.21 2.61 30.10
C GLU A 136 -1.88 1.45 31.06
N GLU A 137 -2.74 0.43 31.14
CA GLU A 137 -2.45 -0.79 31.90
C GLU A 137 -1.24 -1.54 31.33
N PHE A 138 -1.10 -1.61 30.01
CA PHE A 138 0.09 -2.18 29.36
C PHE A 138 1.35 -1.43 29.78
N LYS A 139 1.33 -0.08 29.75
CA LYS A 139 2.46 0.76 30.21
C LYS A 139 2.80 0.51 31.66
N ALA A 140 1.78 0.47 32.51
CA ALA A 140 1.96 0.22 33.94
C ALA A 140 2.58 -1.17 34.18
N TYR A 141 2.05 -2.20 33.51
CA TYR A 141 2.57 -3.56 33.60
C TYR A 141 4.03 -3.66 33.14
N ALA A 142 4.35 -3.09 31.98
CA ALA A 142 5.71 -3.12 31.42
C ALA A 142 6.74 -2.41 32.34
N LYS A 143 6.34 -1.31 33.00
CA LYS A 143 7.18 -0.62 33.97
C LYS A 143 7.37 -1.40 35.27
N ALA A 144 6.32 -2.06 35.76
CA ALA A 144 6.37 -2.89 36.97
C ALA A 144 7.11 -4.21 36.76
N HIS A 145 7.13 -4.72 35.54
CA HIS A 145 7.71 -6.01 35.17
C HIS A 145 8.64 -5.90 33.94
N PRO A 146 9.80 -5.25 34.07
CA PRO A 146 10.72 -5.04 32.94
C PRO A 146 11.09 -6.36 32.25
N GLY A 147 11.05 -6.36 30.92
CA GLY A 147 11.37 -7.52 30.09
C GLY A 147 10.36 -8.68 30.15
N LYS A 148 9.18 -8.52 30.78
CA LYS A 148 8.21 -9.63 30.91
C LYS A 148 7.06 -9.57 29.89
N ALA A 149 6.65 -8.39 29.46
CA ALA A 149 5.62 -8.26 28.42
C ALA A 149 6.18 -8.74 27.07
N ARG A 150 5.50 -9.70 26.42
CA ARG A 150 5.90 -10.29 25.13
C ARG A 150 4.99 -9.76 24.04
N ILE A 151 5.57 -9.06 23.07
CA ILE A 151 4.82 -8.46 21.95
C ILE A 151 5.24 -9.12 20.66
N GLY A 152 4.31 -9.79 19.98
CA GLY A 152 4.53 -10.36 18.65
C GLY A 152 4.67 -9.27 17.61
N ILE A 153 5.76 -9.32 16.84
CA ILE A 153 6.05 -8.42 15.72
C ILE A 153 6.41 -9.23 14.48
N THR A 154 6.15 -8.68 13.31
CA THR A 154 6.60 -9.31 12.05
C THR A 154 8.08 -9.07 11.83
N ASN A 155 8.72 -9.94 11.03
CA ASN A 155 10.13 -9.79 10.65
C ASN A 155 10.41 -8.46 9.98
N ALA A 156 11.64 -7.96 10.16
CA ALA A 156 12.18 -6.84 9.40
C ALA A 156 12.46 -7.25 7.92
N PRO A 157 12.32 -6.30 6.97
CA PRO A 157 11.79 -4.95 7.14
C PRO A 157 10.27 -4.89 6.96
N SER A 158 9.55 -4.53 7.98
CA SER A 158 8.10 -4.37 7.92
C SER A 158 7.64 -3.08 8.63
N SER A 159 6.53 -2.51 8.14
CA SER A 159 5.92 -1.34 8.78
C SER A 159 5.47 -1.62 10.21
N LEU A 160 4.98 -2.82 10.47
CA LEU A 160 4.54 -3.24 11.81
C LEU A 160 5.72 -3.29 12.78
N GLN A 161 6.83 -3.93 12.37
CA GLN A 161 8.03 -4.03 13.19
C GLN A 161 8.64 -2.66 13.50
N ILE A 162 8.81 -1.81 12.46
CA ILE A 162 9.39 -0.48 12.64
C ILE A 162 8.51 0.37 13.57
N GLY A 163 7.19 0.41 13.32
CA GLY A 163 6.27 1.20 14.12
C GLY A 163 6.24 0.79 15.58
N MET A 164 6.19 -0.51 15.87
CA MET A 164 6.21 -1.00 17.24
C MET A 164 7.55 -0.75 17.92
N THR A 165 8.66 -0.99 17.22
CA THR A 165 10.00 -0.74 17.77
C THR A 165 10.17 0.73 18.13
N HIS A 166 9.75 1.64 17.24
CA HIS A 166 9.80 3.08 17.51
C HIS A 166 8.91 3.47 18.70
N LEU A 167 7.67 2.98 18.75
CA LEU A 167 6.79 3.24 19.89
C LEU A 167 7.42 2.79 21.22
N ILE A 168 7.94 1.57 21.26
CA ILE A 168 8.42 0.96 22.51
C ILE A 168 9.76 1.55 22.94
N LYS A 169 10.74 1.63 22.03
CA LYS A 169 12.12 2.00 22.38
C LYS A 169 12.33 3.51 22.46
N ASP A 170 11.79 4.25 21.50
CA ASP A 170 12.10 5.66 21.36
C ASP A 170 11.09 6.57 22.08
N LEU A 171 9.79 6.26 21.96
CA LEU A 171 8.73 7.11 22.47
C LEU A 171 8.30 6.73 23.89
N ALA A 172 7.92 5.49 24.13
CA ALA A 172 7.43 5.04 25.44
C ALA A 172 8.56 4.60 26.40
N LYS A 173 9.74 4.26 25.85
CA LYS A 173 10.95 3.82 26.59
C LYS A 173 10.64 2.69 27.56
N LEU A 174 9.98 1.64 27.05
CA LEU A 174 9.58 0.48 27.82
C LEU A 174 10.51 -0.70 27.57
N ASP A 175 10.80 -1.44 28.59
CA ASP A 175 11.53 -2.71 28.50
C ASP A 175 10.53 -3.86 28.34
N VAL A 176 10.41 -4.34 27.10
CA VAL A 176 9.54 -5.45 26.69
C VAL A 176 10.26 -6.40 25.73
N GLN A 177 9.79 -7.61 25.61
CA GLN A 177 10.28 -8.57 24.62
C GLN A 177 9.52 -8.38 23.30
N LEU A 178 10.21 -7.93 22.26
CA LEU A 178 9.70 -7.94 20.90
C LEU A 178 10.02 -9.30 20.27
N VAL A 179 8.97 -10.13 20.10
CA VAL A 179 9.08 -11.51 19.61
C VAL A 179 8.84 -11.53 18.12
N GLU A 180 9.91 -11.76 17.35
CA GLU A 180 9.81 -11.82 15.89
C GLU A 180 9.05 -13.07 15.44
N GLN A 181 8.14 -12.88 14.48
CA GLN A 181 7.30 -13.93 13.89
C GLN A 181 7.78 -14.23 12.46
N PRO A 182 8.68 -15.22 12.27
CA PRO A 182 9.30 -15.48 10.98
C PRO A 182 8.31 -15.87 9.88
N ASP A 183 7.21 -16.53 10.26
CA ASP A 183 6.19 -17.02 9.33
C ASP A 183 5.06 -16.00 9.05
N GLY A 184 5.32 -14.73 9.38
CA GLY A 184 4.44 -13.61 9.05
C GLY A 184 3.23 -13.42 9.98
N PRO A 185 2.26 -12.55 9.58
CA PRO A 185 1.17 -12.09 10.47
C PRO A 185 0.23 -13.20 10.93
N VAL A 186 0.03 -14.23 10.11
CA VAL A 186 -0.86 -15.36 10.45
C VAL A 186 -0.30 -16.13 11.62
N ARG A 187 0.99 -16.44 11.60
CA ARG A 187 1.65 -17.13 12.70
C ARG A 187 1.64 -16.28 13.97
N GLY A 188 1.98 -15.00 13.88
CA GLY A 188 1.92 -14.07 15.02
C GLY A 188 0.54 -13.98 15.66
N THR A 189 -0.52 -14.04 14.85
CA THR A 189 -1.90 -14.09 15.34
C THR A 189 -2.17 -15.37 16.15
N ILE A 190 -1.70 -16.52 15.65
CA ILE A 190 -1.85 -17.81 16.36
C ILE A 190 -1.08 -17.79 17.67
N ASP A 191 0.18 -17.37 17.66
CA ASP A 191 1.03 -17.32 18.86
C ASP A 191 0.43 -16.42 19.95
N CYS A 192 -0.18 -15.29 19.54
CA CYS A 192 -0.89 -14.45 20.49
C CYS A 192 -2.19 -15.10 20.99
N LEU A 193 -2.94 -15.81 20.15
CA LEU A 193 -4.16 -16.52 20.57
C LEU A 193 -3.90 -17.60 21.61
N ILE A 194 -2.82 -18.36 21.47
CA ILE A 194 -2.47 -19.43 22.41
C ILE A 194 -1.69 -18.94 23.63
N GLY A 195 -1.32 -17.64 23.67
CA GLY A 195 -0.63 -17.02 24.81
C GLY A 195 0.89 -17.11 24.78
N ASP A 196 1.50 -17.47 23.65
CA ASP A 196 2.95 -17.42 23.47
C ASP A 196 3.46 -15.98 23.43
N THR A 197 2.61 -15.04 22.99
CA THR A 197 2.80 -13.60 23.20
C THR A 197 1.59 -12.99 23.91
N ASP A 198 1.82 -11.93 24.70
CA ASP A 198 0.77 -11.27 25.48
C ASP A 198 -0.02 -10.27 24.64
N ALA A 199 0.62 -9.75 23.60
CA ALA A 199 0.06 -8.78 22.66
C ALA A 199 0.71 -8.94 21.28
N LEU A 200 0.10 -8.34 20.26
CA LEU A 200 0.67 -8.26 18.92
C LEU A 200 0.31 -6.95 18.23
N ILE A 201 1.10 -6.62 17.21
CA ILE A 201 0.79 -5.57 16.24
C ILE A 201 0.41 -6.20 14.90
N SER A 202 -0.72 -5.78 14.33
CA SER A 202 -1.18 -6.33 13.04
C SER A 202 -2.12 -5.37 12.32
N HIS A 203 -2.54 -5.76 11.12
CA HIS A 203 -3.57 -5.06 10.34
C HIS A 203 -4.97 -5.59 10.63
N PRO A 204 -6.04 -4.77 10.52
CA PRO A 204 -7.41 -5.20 10.75
C PRO A 204 -7.81 -6.48 9.99
N PRO A 205 -7.49 -6.67 8.70
CA PRO A 205 -7.86 -7.91 7.99
C PRO A 205 -7.40 -9.19 8.70
N ASP A 206 -6.28 -9.14 9.40
CA ASP A 206 -5.70 -10.31 10.09
C ASP A 206 -6.40 -10.63 11.40
N ILE A 207 -6.90 -9.60 12.11
CA ILE A 207 -7.27 -9.73 13.52
C ILE A 207 -8.71 -9.35 13.88
N MET A 208 -9.44 -8.63 13.00
CA MET A 208 -10.79 -8.16 13.33
C MET A 208 -11.77 -9.26 13.71
N ARG A 209 -11.67 -10.44 13.10
CA ARG A 209 -12.50 -11.60 13.47
C ARG A 209 -12.31 -12.02 14.93
N TYR A 210 -11.08 -11.92 15.45
CA TYR A 210 -10.72 -12.27 16.81
C TYR A 210 -11.10 -11.17 17.81
N ILE A 211 -11.00 -9.89 17.39
CA ILE A 211 -11.50 -8.76 18.18
C ILE A 211 -13.03 -8.90 18.35
N LYS A 212 -13.78 -9.17 17.27
CA LYS A 212 -15.24 -9.38 17.34
C LYS A 212 -15.67 -10.56 18.20
N ARG A 213 -14.83 -11.58 18.27
CA ARG A 213 -15.05 -12.76 19.16
C ARG A 213 -14.65 -12.52 20.61
N GLY A 214 -13.97 -11.40 20.89
CA GLY A 214 -13.44 -11.09 22.23
C GLY A 214 -12.16 -11.85 22.58
N ASP A 215 -11.48 -12.46 21.61
CA ASP A 215 -10.20 -13.14 21.83
C ASP A 215 -9.03 -12.14 21.93
N PHE A 216 -9.17 -10.99 21.25
CA PHE A 216 -8.23 -9.86 21.33
C PHE A 216 -8.91 -8.60 21.82
N VAL A 217 -8.17 -7.83 22.61
CA VAL A 217 -8.57 -6.53 23.15
C VAL A 217 -7.73 -5.44 22.48
N PRO A 218 -8.33 -4.53 21.69
CA PRO A 218 -7.59 -3.43 21.08
C PRO A 218 -7.09 -2.45 22.14
N LEU A 219 -5.80 -2.12 22.09
CA LEU A 219 -5.14 -1.20 23.03
C LEU A 219 -4.96 0.18 22.42
N ALA A 220 -4.57 0.25 21.15
CA ALA A 220 -4.34 1.49 20.41
C ALA A 220 -4.36 1.28 18.90
N THR A 221 -4.63 2.34 18.15
CA THR A 221 -4.36 2.41 16.72
C THR A 221 -3.21 3.36 16.42
N PHE A 222 -2.40 3.00 15.43
CA PHE A 222 -1.35 3.87 14.90
C PHE A 222 -1.87 4.85 13.83
N ALA A 223 -3.13 4.78 13.47
CA ALA A 223 -3.75 5.69 12.52
C ALA A 223 -3.75 7.13 13.08
N PRO A 224 -3.75 8.16 12.20
CA PRO A 224 -3.78 9.56 12.63
C PRO A 224 -5.08 9.93 13.34
N GLU A 225 -6.17 9.20 13.09
CA GLU A 225 -7.51 9.38 13.64
C GLU A 225 -8.08 8.03 14.07
N ARG A 226 -9.08 8.04 14.96
CA ARG A 226 -9.79 6.81 15.35
C ARG A 226 -10.42 6.13 14.16
N LEU A 227 -10.41 4.81 14.16
CA LEU A 227 -10.99 4.02 13.09
C LEU A 227 -12.52 3.91 13.27
N ALA A 228 -13.29 4.18 12.23
CA ALA A 228 -14.75 4.06 12.28
C ALA A 228 -15.22 2.65 12.69
N MET A 229 -14.43 1.61 12.36
CA MET A 229 -14.71 0.23 12.75
C MET A 229 -14.40 -0.09 14.23
N LEU A 230 -13.67 0.79 14.90
CA LEU A 230 -13.25 0.66 16.31
C LEU A 230 -13.21 2.05 16.97
N PRO A 231 -14.37 2.73 17.14
CA PRO A 231 -14.43 4.13 17.56
C PRO A 231 -13.95 4.37 18.99
N ASP A 232 -13.97 3.33 19.83
CA ASP A 232 -13.54 3.40 21.23
C ASP A 232 -12.03 3.20 21.43
N VAL A 233 -11.31 2.79 20.36
CA VAL A 233 -9.87 2.52 20.42
C VAL A 233 -9.10 3.83 20.22
N PRO A 234 -8.28 4.26 21.20
CA PRO A 234 -7.54 5.51 21.09
C PRO A 234 -6.43 5.42 20.06
N THR A 235 -6.08 6.57 19.47
CA THR A 235 -4.88 6.74 18.65
C THR A 235 -3.65 6.92 19.55
N LEU A 236 -2.45 6.67 19.03
CA LEU A 236 -1.22 6.98 19.77
C LEU A 236 -1.11 8.48 20.10
N ARG A 237 -1.65 9.36 19.25
CA ARG A 237 -1.67 10.81 19.52
C ARG A 237 -2.53 11.18 20.72
N GLU A 238 -3.72 10.56 20.84
CA GLU A 238 -4.58 10.74 22.03
C GLU A 238 -3.93 10.20 23.30
N LEU A 239 -3.04 9.21 23.19
CA LEU A 239 -2.25 8.65 24.28
C LEU A 239 -0.96 9.45 24.57
N GLY A 240 -0.78 10.62 23.90
CA GLY A 240 0.32 11.55 24.17
C GLY A 240 1.59 11.30 23.35
N TYR A 241 1.55 10.44 22.32
CA TYR A 241 2.68 10.21 21.42
C TYR A 241 2.42 10.90 20.08
N ASP A 242 3.26 11.89 19.70
CA ASP A 242 3.16 12.54 18.38
C ASP A 242 3.68 11.61 17.27
N PHE A 243 2.99 10.51 17.12
CA PHE A 243 3.31 9.48 16.13
C PHE A 243 2.05 8.92 15.51
N SER A 244 2.08 8.75 14.20
CA SER A 244 1.07 8.00 13.47
C SER A 244 1.69 7.27 12.30
N GLN A 245 1.18 6.09 11.99
CA GLN A 245 1.64 5.27 10.89
C GLN A 245 0.49 4.45 10.30
N THR A 246 0.45 4.37 8.97
CA THR A 246 -0.43 3.46 8.23
C THR A 246 0.39 2.79 7.15
N SER A 247 0.10 1.54 6.87
CA SER A 247 0.58 0.90 5.64
C SER A 247 -0.30 1.34 4.47
N TRP A 248 0.21 1.19 3.26
CA TRP A 248 -0.52 1.57 2.06
C TRP A 248 -0.18 0.65 0.89
N ARG A 249 -1.11 0.62 -0.07
CA ARG A 249 -0.90 0.02 -1.39
C ARG A 249 -1.13 1.09 -2.46
N VAL A 250 -0.28 1.09 -3.47
CA VAL A 250 -0.31 2.06 -4.56
C VAL A 250 -0.01 1.37 -5.88
N LEU A 251 -0.76 1.71 -6.94
CA LEU A 251 -0.40 1.31 -8.29
C LEU A 251 0.62 2.30 -8.83
N VAL A 252 1.75 1.80 -9.31
CA VAL A 252 2.82 2.62 -9.88
C VAL A 252 3.25 2.06 -11.24
N VAL A 253 3.80 2.93 -12.06
CA VAL A 253 4.42 2.64 -13.36
C VAL A 253 5.85 3.16 -13.39
N ASN A 254 6.60 2.79 -14.42
CA ASN A 254 7.92 3.37 -14.69
C ASN A 254 7.79 4.90 -14.80
N LYS A 255 8.77 5.65 -14.28
CA LYS A 255 8.78 7.13 -14.28
C LYS A 255 8.68 7.74 -15.69
N ASP A 256 9.18 7.03 -16.69
CA ASP A 256 9.22 7.49 -18.08
C ASP A 256 7.94 7.14 -18.87
N THR A 257 6.92 6.57 -18.21
CA THR A 257 5.61 6.29 -18.82
C THR A 257 4.93 7.59 -19.24
N PRO A 258 4.42 7.70 -20.49
CA PRO A 258 3.79 8.92 -21.01
C PRO A 258 2.61 9.41 -20.14
N ASP A 259 2.47 10.72 -20.02
CA ASP A 259 1.43 11.36 -19.19
C ASP A 259 0.03 10.89 -19.53
N ALA A 260 -0.30 10.78 -20.81
CA ALA A 260 -1.62 10.33 -21.26
C ALA A 260 -1.98 8.92 -20.76
N ILE A 261 -1.00 8.01 -20.70
CA ILE A 261 -1.18 6.65 -20.18
C ILE A 261 -1.38 6.69 -18.68
N VAL A 262 -0.55 7.42 -17.95
CA VAL A 262 -0.66 7.57 -16.50
C VAL A 262 -2.02 8.16 -16.13
N GLU A 263 -2.47 9.18 -16.84
CA GLU A 263 -3.77 9.82 -16.61
C GLU A 263 -4.94 8.86 -16.89
N LYS A 264 -4.86 8.07 -17.99
CA LYS A 264 -5.89 7.05 -18.28
C LYS A 264 -5.97 5.99 -17.20
N LEU A 265 -4.82 5.48 -16.74
CA LEU A 265 -4.74 4.54 -15.62
C LEU A 265 -5.27 5.16 -14.31
N ALA A 266 -4.93 6.41 -14.02
CA ALA A 266 -5.38 7.10 -12.82
C ALA A 266 -6.89 7.29 -12.79
N LYS A 267 -7.49 7.72 -13.91
CA LYS A 267 -8.96 7.84 -14.06
C LYS A 267 -9.64 6.47 -13.90
N ALA A 268 -9.05 5.42 -14.46
CA ALA A 268 -9.58 4.06 -14.31
C ALA A 268 -9.50 3.60 -12.85
N SER A 269 -8.37 3.85 -12.18
CA SER A 269 -8.18 3.54 -10.76
C SER A 269 -9.19 4.28 -9.87
N GLU A 270 -9.40 5.58 -10.09
CA GLU A 270 -10.40 6.37 -9.36
C GLU A 270 -11.81 5.78 -9.52
N ARG A 271 -12.19 5.42 -10.75
CA ARG A 271 -13.48 4.76 -11.01
C ARG A 271 -13.58 3.40 -10.35
N ALA A 272 -12.53 2.59 -10.39
CA ALA A 272 -12.47 1.29 -9.75
C ALA A 272 -12.67 1.41 -8.24
N LEU A 273 -11.94 2.30 -7.58
CA LEU A 273 -12.03 2.54 -6.13
C LEU A 273 -13.43 3.02 -5.70
N ASN A 274 -14.13 3.76 -6.56
CA ASN A 274 -15.49 4.23 -6.28
C ASN A 274 -16.58 3.19 -6.60
N SER A 275 -16.24 2.03 -7.18
CA SER A 275 -17.22 1.00 -7.53
C SER A 275 -17.89 0.40 -6.29
N PRO A 276 -19.17 -0.05 -6.41
CA PRO A 276 -19.84 -0.74 -5.32
C PRO A 276 -19.08 -2.01 -4.87
N ALA A 277 -18.45 -2.71 -5.81
CA ALA A 277 -17.68 -3.93 -5.51
C ALA A 277 -16.46 -3.63 -4.63
N MET A 278 -15.74 -2.54 -4.92
CA MET A 278 -14.60 -2.11 -4.10
C MET A 278 -15.02 -1.65 -2.71
N LYS A 279 -16.10 -0.86 -2.61
CA LYS A 279 -16.62 -0.42 -1.30
C LYS A 279 -17.03 -1.60 -0.43
N LYS A 280 -17.77 -2.55 -0.99
CA LYS A 280 -18.16 -3.78 -0.31
C LYS A 280 -16.93 -4.59 0.13
N SER A 281 -15.97 -4.80 -0.77
CA SER A 281 -14.76 -5.56 -0.46
C SER A 281 -13.92 -4.88 0.62
N ALA A 282 -13.82 -3.55 0.61
CA ALA A 282 -13.09 -2.80 1.64
C ALA A 282 -13.75 -2.95 3.02
N GLU A 283 -15.07 -2.88 3.09
CA GLU A 283 -15.83 -3.08 4.32
C GLU A 283 -15.68 -4.51 4.86
N GLU A 284 -15.82 -5.53 4.00
CA GLU A 284 -15.68 -6.94 4.37
C GLU A 284 -14.27 -7.29 4.84
N ASN A 285 -13.25 -6.64 4.29
CA ASN A 285 -11.84 -6.89 4.62
C ASN A 285 -11.25 -5.86 5.60
N TYR A 286 -12.05 -4.91 6.10
CA TYR A 286 -11.58 -3.89 7.05
C TYR A 286 -10.43 -3.03 6.53
N GLU A 287 -10.35 -2.82 5.23
CA GLU A 287 -9.39 -1.92 4.58
C GLU A 287 -10.03 -0.55 4.31
N ILE A 288 -9.23 0.49 4.32
CA ILE A 288 -9.69 1.85 4.00
C ILE A 288 -9.32 2.14 2.55
N LEU A 289 -10.32 2.43 1.72
CA LEU A 289 -10.06 2.92 0.37
C LEU A 289 -9.41 4.29 0.45
N ALA A 290 -8.35 4.49 -0.32
CA ALA A 290 -7.70 5.78 -0.36
C ALA A 290 -8.59 6.78 -1.11
N ALA A 291 -8.70 8.00 -0.57
CA ALA A 291 -9.29 9.10 -1.32
C ALA A 291 -8.45 9.37 -2.58
N PRO A 292 -9.05 9.71 -3.72
CA PRO A 292 -8.32 10.01 -4.93
C PRO A 292 -7.47 11.27 -4.74
N GLU A 293 -6.20 11.10 -4.45
CA GLU A 293 -5.22 12.18 -4.41
C GLU A 293 -4.61 12.35 -5.81
N ARG A 294 -5.10 13.33 -6.55
CA ARG A 294 -4.56 13.67 -7.86
C ARG A 294 -3.14 14.23 -7.72
N GLY A 295 -2.18 13.59 -8.39
CA GLY A 295 -0.88 14.18 -8.74
C GLY A 295 0.13 14.39 -7.62
N ARG A 296 -0.08 13.91 -6.41
CA ARG A 296 0.97 13.89 -5.39
C ARG A 296 1.75 12.58 -5.47
N CYS A 297 3.06 12.71 -5.71
CA CYS A 297 3.98 11.65 -5.33
C CYS A 297 3.64 11.17 -3.91
N LEU A 298 3.93 9.88 -3.65
CA LEU A 298 3.81 9.30 -2.32
C LEU A 298 4.18 10.34 -1.26
N PRO A 299 3.39 10.50 -0.19
CA PRO A 299 3.72 11.46 0.86
C PRO A 299 5.16 11.20 1.31
N PRO A 300 5.94 12.27 1.58
CA PRO A 300 7.30 12.08 2.06
C PRO A 300 7.24 11.19 3.29
N VAL A 301 7.94 10.07 3.23
CA VAL A 301 8.20 9.26 4.42
C VAL A 301 9.06 10.15 5.33
N ARG A 302 8.47 10.75 6.34
CA ARG A 302 9.24 11.36 7.41
C ARG A 302 9.81 10.19 8.22
N VAL A 303 11.08 9.93 8.01
CA VAL A 303 11.89 9.02 8.82
C VAL A 303 12.24 9.71 10.12
#